data_94575261bf037bb44fa2be9f62cedc21
#
_entry.id   94575261bf037bb44fa2be9f62cedc21
#
_cell.length_a   1.000
_cell.length_b   1.000
_cell.length_c   1.000
_cell.angle_alpha   90.00
_cell.angle_beta   90.00
_cell.angle_gamma   90.00
#
_symmetry.space_group_name_H-M   'P 1'
#
loop_
_entity.id
_entity.type
_entity.pdbx_description
1 polymer ?
#
loop_
_entity_poly.entity_id
_entity_poly.type
_entity_poly.pdbx_seq_one_letter_code
_entity_poly.pdbx_strand_id
1 'polypeptide(L)'
;MRVHRHPGNIRRMLASRLKKVALKKPILIASLAQIDKVCGKPNCRCVRGAKHRACHLTFTQQGKTRAMHVPADFTEEVRSWIEEYHKLQTLLREISELSLMLVRSHAQERKRRRGRS
;
A
#
# COMPACT_ATOMS: atom_id res chain seq x y z
N MET A 1 -3.18 14.77 -13.50
CA MET A 1 -4.62 14.69 -13.79
C MET A 1 -5.20 16.09 -13.93
N ARG A 2 -5.84 16.34 -15.01
CA ARG A 2 -6.38 17.68 -15.28
C ARG A 2 -7.66 17.96 -14.51
N VAL A 3 -7.80 19.20 -14.09
CA VAL A 3 -8.82 19.61 -13.12
C VAL A 3 -10.18 19.91 -13.74
N HIS A 4 -10.27 19.98 -15.08
CA HIS A 4 -11.50 20.41 -15.76
C HIS A 4 -12.38 19.23 -16.14
N ARG A 5 -12.88 18.52 -15.15
CA ARG A 5 -13.81 17.43 -15.42
C ARG A 5 -15.15 17.74 -14.78
N HIS A 6 -16.18 17.47 -15.53
CA HIS A 6 -17.55 17.61 -15.03
C HIS A 6 -17.73 16.71 -13.79
N PRO A 7 -18.42 17.17 -12.74
CA PRO A 7 -18.65 16.38 -11.52
C PRO A 7 -19.20 14.98 -11.78
N GLY A 8 -20.06 14.85 -12.79
CA GLY A 8 -20.59 13.53 -13.15
C GLY A 8 -19.52 12.54 -13.62
N ASN A 9 -18.51 13.04 -14.36
CA ASN A 9 -17.39 12.21 -14.79
C ASN A 9 -16.49 11.86 -13.62
N ILE A 10 -16.27 12.81 -12.71
CA ILE A 10 -15.47 12.56 -11.50
C ILE A 10 -16.15 11.47 -10.65
N ARG A 11 -17.46 11.55 -10.48
CA ARG A 11 -18.22 10.55 -9.72
C ARG A 11 -18.14 9.15 -10.34
N ARG A 12 -18.15 9.06 -11.68
CA ARG A 12 -17.99 7.79 -12.38
C ARG A 12 -16.60 7.20 -12.17
N MET A 13 -15.57 8.04 -12.26
CA MET A 13 -14.20 7.60 -12.00
C MET A 13 -14.06 7.13 -10.56
N LEU A 14 -14.65 7.87 -9.62
CA LEU A 14 -14.63 7.53 -8.21
C LEU A 14 -15.33 6.19 -7.97
N ALA A 15 -16.49 5.97 -8.56
CA ALA A 15 -17.21 4.69 -8.44
C ALA A 15 -16.38 3.52 -8.97
N SER A 16 -15.69 3.73 -10.10
CA SER A 16 -14.81 2.72 -10.66
C SER A 16 -13.67 2.37 -9.70
N ARG A 17 -13.08 3.37 -9.05
CA ARG A 17 -11.99 3.14 -8.09
C ARG A 17 -12.50 2.45 -6.83
N LEU A 18 -13.68 2.83 -6.35
CA LEU A 18 -14.29 2.22 -5.16
C LEU A 18 -14.54 0.72 -5.35
N LYS A 19 -14.91 0.32 -6.55
CA LYS A 19 -15.10 -1.11 -6.85
C LYS A 19 -13.81 -1.91 -6.73
N LYS A 20 -12.67 -1.29 -6.99
CA LYS A 20 -11.37 -1.95 -6.91
C LYS A 20 -10.87 -2.14 -5.49
N VAL A 21 -11.49 -1.49 -4.51
CA VAL A 21 -11.08 -1.60 -3.11
C VAL A 21 -11.46 -2.96 -2.50
N ALA A 22 -12.35 -3.73 -3.15
CA ALA A 22 -12.75 -5.03 -2.64
C ALA A 22 -11.53 -5.95 -2.49
N LEU A 23 -11.19 -6.26 -1.24
CA LEU A 23 -10.01 -7.06 -0.93
C LEU A 23 -10.35 -8.54 -0.99
N LYS A 24 -9.57 -9.30 -1.74
CA LYS A 24 -9.74 -10.76 -1.88
C LYS A 24 -8.69 -11.55 -1.10
N LYS A 25 -7.71 -10.87 -0.54
CA LYS A 25 -6.65 -11.48 0.25
C LYS A 25 -6.20 -10.50 1.34
N PRO A 26 -5.48 -10.98 2.35
CA PRO A 26 -4.98 -10.10 3.40
C PRO A 26 -4.08 -9.01 2.83
N ILE A 27 -3.99 -7.90 3.57
CA ILE A 27 -2.97 -6.88 3.32
C ILE A 27 -2.04 -6.82 4.52
N LEU A 28 -0.80 -6.43 4.28
CA LEU A 28 0.18 -6.32 5.35
C LEU A 28 0.97 -5.02 5.18
N ILE A 29 0.95 -4.21 6.23
CA ILE A 29 1.69 -2.95 6.28
C ILE A 29 3.02 -3.23 6.95
N ALA A 30 4.03 -3.56 6.14
CA ALA A 30 5.32 -3.98 6.63
C ALA A 30 6.36 -3.90 5.53
N SER A 31 7.62 -4.08 5.90
CA SER A 31 8.73 -4.20 4.97
C SER A 31 9.37 -5.57 5.10
N LEU A 32 9.67 -6.17 3.98
CA LEU A 32 10.30 -7.49 3.94
C LEU A 32 11.74 -7.33 3.45
N ALA A 33 12.68 -7.84 4.21
CA ALA A 33 14.09 -7.81 3.85
C ALA A 33 14.63 -9.23 3.83
N GLN A 34 15.36 -9.57 2.78
CA GLN A 34 16.05 -10.85 2.68
C GLN A 34 17.50 -10.63 3.09
N ILE A 35 17.94 -11.40 4.08
CA ILE A 35 19.28 -11.29 4.65
C ILE A 35 19.96 -12.64 4.58
N ASP A 36 21.20 -12.65 4.07
CA ASP A 36 22.03 -13.84 4.10
C ASP A 36 22.76 -13.88 5.44
N LYS A 37 22.52 -14.91 6.22
CA LYS A 37 23.11 -15.06 7.53
C LYS A 37 24.00 -16.28 7.63
N VAL A 38 25.11 -16.12 8.36
CA VAL A 38 25.91 -17.24 8.84
C VAL A 38 25.32 -17.66 10.18
N CYS A 39 24.91 -18.92 10.31
CA CYS A 39 24.37 -19.40 11.57
C CYS A 39 25.51 -19.62 12.59
N GLY A 40 25.17 -19.68 13.88
CA GLY A 40 26.18 -19.82 14.93
C GLY A 40 26.79 -21.20 15.04
N LYS A 41 26.42 -22.15 14.17
CA LYS A 41 26.94 -23.54 14.22
C LYS A 41 28.23 -23.65 13.42
N PRO A 42 29.37 -24.06 14.04
CA PRO A 42 30.67 -24.09 13.35
C PRO A 42 30.77 -25.08 12.20
N ASN A 43 29.92 -26.11 12.19
CA ASN A 43 29.95 -27.16 11.14
C ASN A 43 28.88 -26.93 10.06
N CYS A 44 28.24 -25.81 10.04
CA CYS A 44 27.19 -25.50 9.05
C CYS A 44 27.81 -25.06 7.72
N ARG A 45 27.15 -25.42 6.61
CA ARG A 45 27.57 -25.02 5.27
C ARG A 45 27.69 -23.50 5.08
N CYS A 46 26.93 -22.71 5.86
CA CYS A 46 26.97 -21.26 5.76
C CYS A 46 28.34 -20.68 6.09
N VAL A 47 29.16 -21.35 6.89
CA VAL A 47 30.53 -20.95 7.22
C VAL A 47 31.43 -21.08 6.00
N ARG A 48 31.12 -22.00 5.07
CA ARG A 48 31.92 -22.28 3.88
C ARG A 48 31.45 -21.56 2.62
N GLY A 49 30.51 -20.61 2.74
CA GLY A 49 30.03 -19.81 1.63
C GLY A 49 28.56 -19.96 1.31
N ALA A 50 27.90 -21.04 1.73
CA ALA A 50 26.47 -21.23 1.54
C ALA A 50 25.70 -20.62 2.72
N LYS A 51 25.53 -19.30 2.69
CA LYS A 51 24.85 -18.58 3.77
C LYS A 51 23.37 -18.93 3.82
N HIS A 52 22.83 -18.94 5.02
CA HIS A 52 21.37 -19.10 5.19
C HIS A 52 20.65 -17.85 4.75
N ARG A 53 19.65 -18.04 3.90
CA ARG A 53 18.76 -16.96 3.53
C ARG A 53 17.66 -16.84 4.57
N ALA A 54 17.56 -15.68 5.16
CA ALA A 54 16.53 -15.37 6.14
C ALA A 54 15.73 -14.16 5.67
N CYS A 55 14.42 -14.24 5.78
CA CYS A 55 13.55 -13.12 5.52
C CYS A 55 13.07 -12.55 6.84
N HIS A 56 13.23 -11.25 6.99
CA HIS A 56 12.77 -10.51 8.17
C HIS A 56 11.69 -9.53 7.78
N LEU A 57 10.63 -9.55 8.55
CA LEU A 57 9.51 -8.64 8.40
C LEU A 57 9.64 -7.55 9.45
N THR A 58 9.68 -6.29 9.02
CA THR A 58 9.71 -5.14 9.92
C THR A 58 8.38 -4.42 9.82
N PHE A 59 7.76 -4.19 10.97
CA PHE A 59 6.45 -3.55 11.04
C PHE A 59 6.35 -2.69 12.28
N THR A 60 5.39 -1.77 12.28
CA THR A 60 5.11 -0.91 13.43
C THR A 60 3.82 -1.38 14.09
N GLN A 61 3.88 -1.62 15.37
CA GLN A 61 2.74 -2.06 16.16
C GLN A 61 2.68 -1.24 17.44
N GLN A 62 1.54 -0.59 17.67
CA GLN A 62 1.34 0.28 18.83
C GLN A 62 2.46 1.31 19.02
N GLY A 63 2.89 1.93 17.90
CA GLY A 63 3.94 2.95 17.91
C GLY A 63 5.36 2.41 18.03
N LYS A 64 5.56 1.10 18.10
CA LYS A 64 6.89 0.49 18.22
C LYS A 64 7.23 -0.29 16.98
N THR A 65 8.46 -0.14 16.50
CA THR A 65 8.98 -0.92 15.39
C THR A 65 9.39 -2.29 15.89
N ARG A 66 8.86 -3.33 15.25
CA ARG A 66 9.14 -4.71 15.59
C ARG A 66 9.62 -5.45 14.36
N ALA A 67 10.37 -6.51 14.58
CA ALA A 67 10.85 -7.37 13.51
C ALA A 67 10.58 -8.82 13.88
N MET A 68 10.30 -9.62 12.84
CA MET A 68 10.12 -11.06 13.04
C MET A 68 10.65 -11.82 11.85
N HIS A 69 11.05 -13.07 12.10
CA HIS A 69 11.50 -13.98 11.06
C HIS A 69 10.29 -14.52 10.29
N VAL A 70 10.42 -14.58 8.97
CA VAL A 70 9.41 -15.19 8.11
C VAL A 70 9.93 -16.50 7.57
N PRO A 71 9.22 -17.62 7.80
CA PRO A 71 9.63 -18.92 7.23
C PRO A 71 9.73 -18.87 5.71
N ALA A 72 10.69 -19.60 5.16
CA ALA A 72 10.97 -19.59 3.73
C ALA A 72 9.75 -20.01 2.89
N ASP A 73 8.95 -20.94 3.39
CA ASP A 73 7.77 -21.44 2.70
C ASP A 73 6.59 -20.47 2.71
N PHE A 74 6.68 -19.40 3.51
CA PHE A 74 5.62 -18.40 3.63
C PHE A 74 6.00 -17.03 3.07
N THR A 75 7.23 -16.87 2.62
CA THR A 75 7.77 -15.59 2.17
C THR A 75 7.00 -15.00 0.98
N GLU A 76 6.66 -15.84 0.01
CA GLU A 76 5.96 -15.37 -1.18
C GLU A 76 4.54 -14.88 -0.86
N GLU A 77 3.85 -15.52 0.07
CA GLU A 77 2.54 -15.06 0.50
C GLU A 77 2.63 -13.72 1.21
N VAL A 78 3.61 -13.57 2.11
CA VAL A 78 3.85 -12.31 2.82
C VAL A 78 4.14 -11.19 1.82
N ARG A 79 5.00 -11.46 0.83
CA ARG A 79 5.32 -10.48 -0.21
C ARG A 79 4.07 -10.06 -0.98
N SER A 80 3.23 -11.01 -1.31
CA SER A 80 1.96 -10.77 -2.00
C SER A 80 1.04 -9.85 -1.18
N TRP A 81 0.99 -10.04 0.14
CA TRP A 81 0.17 -9.21 1.01
C TRP A 81 0.69 -7.78 1.13
N ILE A 82 2.01 -7.62 1.14
CA ILE A 82 2.63 -6.29 1.14
C ILE A 82 2.36 -5.58 -0.19
N GLU A 83 2.46 -6.28 -1.30
CA GLU A 83 2.14 -5.72 -2.61
C GLU A 83 0.68 -5.30 -2.69
N GLU A 84 -0.22 -6.09 -2.11
CA GLU A 84 -1.64 -5.76 -2.08
C GLU A 84 -1.88 -4.48 -1.29
N TYR A 85 -1.16 -4.30 -0.18
CA TYR A 85 -1.23 -3.05 0.57
C TYR A 85 -0.77 -1.86 -0.28
N HIS A 86 0.32 -2.01 -1.04
CA HIS A 86 0.82 -0.92 -1.89
C HIS A 86 -0.18 -0.56 -2.99
N LYS A 87 -0.83 -1.54 -3.58
CA LYS A 87 -1.89 -1.29 -4.56
C LYS A 87 -3.06 -0.56 -3.94
N LEU A 88 -3.47 -0.98 -2.76
CA LEU A 88 -4.54 -0.33 -2.03
C LEU A 88 -4.17 1.10 -1.67
N GLN A 89 -2.94 1.33 -1.25
CA GLN A 89 -2.44 2.65 -0.90
C GLN A 89 -2.54 3.62 -2.08
N THR A 90 -2.12 3.16 -3.27
CA THR A 90 -2.23 3.94 -4.50
C THR A 90 -3.69 4.23 -4.82
N LEU A 91 -4.55 3.24 -4.68
CA LEU A 91 -5.96 3.38 -4.96
C LEU A 91 -6.64 4.37 -4.01
N LEU A 92 -6.30 4.31 -2.73
CA LEU A 92 -6.83 5.25 -1.73
C LEU A 92 -6.40 6.68 -2.05
N ARG A 93 -5.18 6.86 -2.52
CA ARG A 93 -4.68 8.17 -2.92
C ARG A 93 -5.46 8.72 -4.11
N GLU A 94 -5.73 7.88 -5.12
CA GLU A 94 -6.53 8.27 -6.27
C GLU A 94 -7.96 8.65 -5.86
N ILE A 95 -8.55 7.86 -4.97
CA ILE A 95 -9.90 8.14 -4.44
C ILE A 95 -9.91 9.49 -3.72
N SER A 96 -8.91 9.75 -2.90
CA SER A 96 -8.80 11.01 -2.16
C SER A 96 -8.68 12.20 -3.12
N GLU A 97 -7.87 12.07 -4.18
CA GLU A 97 -7.72 13.14 -5.17
C GLU A 97 -9.03 13.42 -5.90
N LEU A 98 -9.74 12.37 -6.29
CA LEU A 98 -11.03 12.54 -6.96
C LEU A 98 -12.07 13.18 -6.04
N SER A 99 -12.06 12.78 -4.77
CA SER A 99 -12.94 13.38 -3.76
C SER A 99 -12.64 14.86 -3.58
N LEU A 100 -11.36 15.22 -3.56
CA LEU A 100 -10.94 16.61 -3.45
C LEU A 100 -11.38 17.44 -4.66
N MET A 101 -11.32 16.84 -5.85
CA MET A 101 -11.81 17.49 -7.06
C MET A 101 -13.31 17.79 -6.98
N LEU A 102 -14.09 16.90 -6.37
CA LEU A 102 -15.52 17.14 -6.15
C LEU A 102 -15.73 18.30 -5.19
N VAL A 103 -14.94 18.38 -4.12
CA VAL A 103 -15.03 19.50 -3.17
C VAL A 103 -14.72 20.81 -3.87
N ARG A 104 -13.66 20.85 -4.68
CA ARG A 104 -13.29 22.08 -5.43
C ARG A 104 -14.37 22.47 -6.43
N SER A 105 -14.92 21.49 -7.13
CA SER A 105 -16.00 21.74 -8.08
C SER A 105 -17.21 22.35 -7.40
N HIS A 106 -17.58 21.82 -6.23
CA HIS A 106 -18.71 22.36 -5.46
C HIS A 106 -18.44 23.78 -4.96
N ALA A 107 -17.24 24.04 -4.48
CA ALA A 107 -16.86 25.36 -4.00
C ALA A 107 -16.89 26.40 -5.13
N GLN A 108 -16.44 26.05 -6.32
CA GLN A 108 -16.50 26.93 -7.48
C GLN A 108 -17.94 27.22 -7.90
N GLU A 109 -18.79 26.22 -7.86
CA GLU A 109 -20.20 26.37 -8.20
C GLU A 109 -20.89 27.35 -7.24
N ARG A 110 -20.59 27.27 -5.95
CA ARG A 110 -21.14 28.21 -4.96
C ARG A 110 -20.64 29.65 -5.21
N LYS A 111 -19.38 29.83 -5.58
CA LYS A 111 -18.84 31.13 -5.91
C LYS A 111 -19.55 31.73 -7.12
N ARG A 112 -19.82 30.94 -8.16
CA ARG A 112 -20.56 31.39 -9.32
C ARG A 112 -21.94 31.91 -8.95
N ARG A 113 -22.65 31.14 -8.10
CA ARG A 113 -23.99 31.53 -7.66
C ARG A 113 -23.96 32.82 -6.88
N ARG A 114 -22.96 33.05 -6.04
CA ARG A 114 -22.82 34.28 -5.28
C ARG A 114 -22.51 35.47 -6.19
N GLY A 115 -21.70 35.24 -7.23
CA GLY A 115 -21.33 36.30 -8.17
C GLY A 115 -22.45 36.74 -9.10
N ARG A 116 -23.56 35.99 -9.15
CA ARG A 116 -24.70 36.31 -10.03
C ARG A 116 -25.80 37.07 -9.33
N SER A 117 -25.70 37.32 -8.08
CA SER A 117 -26.73 38.07 -7.33
C SER A 117 -26.70 39.58 -7.58
#